data_e875a97861479500d89ec6bddb41114d
#
_entry.id   e875a97861479500d89ec6bddb41114d
#
_cell.length_a   1.000
_cell.length_b   1.000
_cell.length_c   1.000
_cell.angle_alpha   90.00
_cell.angle_beta   90.00
_cell.angle_gamma   90.00
#
_symmetry.space_group_name_H-M   'P 1'
#
loop_
_entity.id
_entity.type
_entity.pdbx_description
1 polymer ?
#
loop_
_entity_poly.entity_id
_entity_poly.type
_entity_poly.pdbx_seq_one_letter_code
_entity_poly.pdbx_strand_id
1 'polypeptide(L)'
;MKRLVIVFLFFFSSIYGQYRDSPEVVTKVATSAANWLKIETSARAIGMGGAHVASGRGLSGIPYNPASVAFIEQSEVHFSMVNYLAGIKHGVLSYGRKMGPSDFIGLHLFYLDSGPMAVTNEFYPDGTGEDFRVMSTAFRATYARRLTDRLKVGGSLNYIRDIIYEADMQAVAFDIGSNFDTGIYGAILGMSITNFGPEVQYHGESLHIPVPDTTIVDELLSKITTTFPLPLVFRLGIENEVVGPSSEFVKNDMHSVKVSVDGIKPNDYTVYGTMGLEYSWQKLAFARMGTHLGHDTAGLSFGAGLRLRLGKMMAVVDYAFADYDMLKVTHQVSLGLEF
;
A
#
# COMPACT_ATOMS: atom_id res chain seq x y z
N MET A 1 -17.72 -30.42 -10.79
CA MET A 1 -18.22 -29.11 -10.30
C MET A 1 -18.78 -29.16 -8.86
N LYS A 2 -19.73 -30.03 -8.51
CA LYS A 2 -20.33 -30.06 -7.15
C LYS A 2 -19.34 -30.35 -6.00
N ARG A 3 -18.27 -31.10 -6.23
CA ARG A 3 -17.27 -31.44 -5.19
C ARG A 3 -16.29 -30.29 -4.88
N LEU A 4 -16.03 -29.40 -5.84
CA LEU A 4 -15.13 -28.27 -5.63
C LEU A 4 -15.78 -27.16 -4.77
N VAL A 5 -17.09 -26.93 -4.95
CA VAL A 5 -17.86 -25.97 -4.16
C VAL A 5 -17.95 -26.39 -2.68
N ILE A 6 -18.04 -27.70 -2.40
CA ILE A 6 -18.09 -28.22 -1.04
C ILE A 6 -16.75 -28.04 -0.31
N VAL A 7 -15.61 -28.21 -1.00
CA VAL A 7 -14.29 -28.00 -0.42
C VAL A 7 -14.06 -26.50 -0.09
N PHE A 8 -14.57 -25.58 -0.92
CA PHE A 8 -14.48 -24.13 -0.66
C PHE A 8 -15.33 -23.71 0.53
N LEU A 9 -16.53 -24.28 0.70
CA LEU A 9 -17.41 -24.01 1.85
C LEU A 9 -16.84 -24.61 3.16
N PHE A 10 -16.16 -25.75 3.12
CA PHE A 10 -15.52 -26.35 4.29
C PHE A 10 -14.31 -25.57 4.79
N PHE A 11 -13.54 -24.92 3.90
CA PHE A 11 -12.44 -24.05 4.28
C PHE A 11 -12.94 -22.77 4.98
N PHE A 12 -14.10 -22.25 4.57
CA PHE A 12 -14.69 -21.05 5.20
C PHE A 12 -15.25 -21.33 6.61
N SER A 13 -15.79 -22.50 6.87
CA SER A 13 -16.33 -22.83 8.20
C SER A 13 -15.25 -23.11 9.25
N SER A 14 -14.05 -23.55 8.83
CA SER A 14 -12.93 -23.82 9.74
C SER A 14 -12.24 -22.54 10.25
N ILE A 15 -12.35 -21.42 9.53
CA ILE A 15 -11.74 -20.15 9.93
C ILE A 15 -12.50 -19.49 11.08
N TYR A 16 -13.83 -19.66 11.15
CA TYR A 16 -14.63 -19.09 12.23
C TYR A 16 -14.51 -19.81 13.58
N GLY A 17 -14.04 -21.05 13.61
CA GLY A 17 -13.93 -21.86 14.83
C GLY A 17 -12.70 -21.62 15.69
N GLN A 18 -11.62 -21.07 15.12
CA GLN A 18 -10.35 -20.91 15.84
C GLN A 18 -10.15 -19.53 16.49
N TYR A 19 -11.03 -18.57 16.27
CA TYR A 19 -10.86 -17.19 16.76
C TYR A 19 -11.37 -16.95 18.19
N ARG A 20 -11.98 -17.93 18.85
CA ARG A 20 -12.63 -17.73 20.16
C ARG A 20 -11.76 -17.89 21.39
N ASP A 21 -10.55 -18.48 21.24
CA ASP A 21 -9.63 -18.74 22.36
C ASP A 21 -8.18 -18.31 22.10
N SER A 22 -7.95 -17.37 21.16
CA SER A 22 -6.62 -16.77 21.03
C SER A 22 -6.37 -15.85 22.23
N PRO A 23 -5.23 -15.96 22.91
CA PRO A 23 -4.87 -15.00 23.95
C PRO A 23 -4.93 -13.60 23.37
N GLU A 24 -5.39 -12.64 24.17
CA GLU A 24 -5.46 -11.22 23.80
C GLU A 24 -4.09 -10.78 23.28
N VAL A 25 -3.96 -10.66 21.96
CA VAL A 25 -2.69 -10.29 21.33
C VAL A 25 -2.50 -8.81 21.55
N VAL A 26 -1.55 -8.44 22.39
CA VAL A 26 -1.15 -7.04 22.54
C VAL A 26 -0.64 -6.54 21.20
N THR A 27 -1.40 -5.68 20.56
CA THR A 27 -0.99 -5.02 19.33
C THR A 27 -0.01 -3.89 19.65
N LYS A 28 1.02 -3.73 18.83
CA LYS A 28 1.96 -2.62 18.89
C LYS A 28 1.55 -1.47 17.97
N VAL A 29 0.24 -1.21 17.90
CA VAL A 29 -0.30 -0.15 17.01
C VAL A 29 0.35 1.18 17.31
N ALA A 30 0.70 1.94 16.25
CA ALA A 30 1.37 3.24 16.32
C ALA A 30 2.76 3.24 16.98
N THR A 31 3.45 2.09 17.06
CA THR A 31 4.83 2.02 17.57
C THR A 31 5.89 2.02 16.48
N SER A 32 5.51 2.11 15.21
CA SER A 32 6.43 2.24 14.08
C SER A 32 6.49 3.69 13.60
N ALA A 33 7.69 4.15 13.19
CA ALA A 33 7.83 5.40 12.46
C ALA A 33 7.27 5.26 11.04
N ALA A 34 7.04 6.38 10.35
CA ALA A 34 6.59 6.42 8.97
C ALA A 34 5.40 5.50 8.64
N ASN A 35 4.44 5.36 9.56
CA ASN A 35 3.25 4.49 9.40
C ASN A 35 2.41 4.81 8.16
N TRP A 36 2.53 6.02 7.63
CA TRP A 36 1.88 6.46 6.41
C TRP A 36 2.29 5.66 5.15
N LEU A 37 3.45 4.98 5.17
CA LEU A 37 3.88 4.07 4.10
C LEU A 37 2.96 2.84 3.93
N LYS A 38 2.08 2.57 4.89
CA LYS A 38 1.05 1.53 4.81
C LYS A 38 -0.25 2.01 4.18
N ILE A 39 -0.42 3.32 3.95
CA ILE A 39 -1.61 3.86 3.30
C ILE A 39 -1.66 3.37 1.85
N GLU A 40 -2.82 2.92 1.43
CA GLU A 40 -3.06 2.41 0.09
C GLU A 40 -2.82 3.51 -0.97
N THR A 41 -2.02 3.19 -1.98
CA THR A 41 -1.52 4.17 -2.96
C THR A 41 -2.20 4.10 -4.32
N SER A 42 -3.16 3.20 -4.52
CA SER A 42 -3.82 2.98 -5.80
C SER A 42 -5.32 2.78 -5.61
N ALA A 43 -6.12 3.51 -6.39
CA ALA A 43 -7.57 3.32 -6.39
C ALA A 43 -7.96 1.87 -6.77
N ARG A 44 -7.21 1.23 -7.66
CA ARG A 44 -7.41 -0.19 -7.97
C ARG A 44 -7.21 -1.08 -6.75
N ALA A 45 -6.16 -0.84 -5.98
CA ALA A 45 -5.87 -1.64 -4.78
C ALA A 45 -6.94 -1.43 -3.70
N ILE A 46 -7.32 -0.17 -3.43
CA ILE A 46 -8.42 0.14 -2.49
C ILE A 46 -9.70 -0.56 -2.93
N GLY A 47 -10.10 -0.44 -4.21
CA GLY A 47 -11.30 -1.10 -4.71
C GLY A 47 -11.28 -2.62 -4.55
N MET A 48 -10.10 -3.22 -4.45
CA MET A 48 -9.86 -4.65 -4.20
C MET A 48 -9.68 -4.98 -2.70
N GLY A 49 -9.95 -4.04 -1.77
CA GLY A 49 -9.72 -4.22 -0.34
C GLY A 49 -8.25 -4.42 0.04
N GLY A 50 -7.30 -3.88 -0.73
CA GLY A 50 -5.88 -4.07 -0.50
C GLY A 50 -5.32 -5.42 -0.99
N ALA A 51 -6.12 -6.31 -1.58
CA ALA A 51 -5.67 -7.59 -2.12
C ALA A 51 -4.89 -7.39 -3.43
N HIS A 52 -3.63 -6.92 -3.30
CA HIS A 52 -2.86 -6.41 -4.44
C HIS A 52 -1.43 -6.98 -4.58
N VAL A 53 -0.98 -7.86 -3.69
CA VAL A 53 0.38 -8.43 -3.75
C VAL A 53 0.58 -9.38 -4.96
N ALA A 54 -0.44 -10.18 -5.30
CA ALA A 54 -0.44 -11.04 -6.47
C ALA A 54 -1.08 -10.35 -7.68
N SER A 55 -2.10 -9.52 -7.47
CA SER A 55 -2.90 -8.89 -8.52
C SER A 55 -2.32 -7.57 -9.04
N GLY A 56 -1.35 -6.96 -8.34
CA GLY A 56 -0.70 -5.73 -8.75
C GLY A 56 0.04 -5.87 -10.09
N ARG A 57 -0.16 -4.91 -10.99
CA ARG A 57 0.49 -4.85 -12.29
C ARG A 57 1.03 -3.44 -12.52
N GLY A 58 2.22 -3.35 -13.14
CA GLY A 58 2.85 -2.06 -13.45
C GLY A 58 3.19 -1.25 -12.21
N LEU A 59 3.15 0.06 -12.34
CA LEU A 59 3.56 1.00 -11.30
C LEU A 59 2.64 0.99 -10.08
N SER A 60 1.33 0.84 -10.28
CA SER A 60 0.35 0.83 -9.18
C SER A 60 0.56 -0.33 -8.20
N GLY A 61 1.21 -1.40 -8.64
CA GLY A 61 1.49 -2.58 -7.82
C GLY A 61 2.78 -2.52 -7.00
N ILE A 62 3.75 -1.63 -7.34
CA ILE A 62 5.08 -1.60 -6.70
C ILE A 62 5.01 -1.41 -5.18
N PRO A 63 4.14 -0.57 -4.59
CA PRO A 63 4.05 -0.40 -3.14
C PRO A 63 3.67 -1.69 -2.40
N TYR A 64 3.04 -2.63 -3.10
CA TYR A 64 2.61 -3.93 -2.56
C TYR A 64 3.63 -5.03 -2.86
N ASN A 65 4.22 -4.98 -4.06
CA ASN A 65 5.16 -5.99 -4.55
C ASN A 65 6.07 -5.39 -5.63
N PRO A 66 7.37 -5.22 -5.38
CA PRO A 66 8.31 -4.65 -6.37
C PRO A 66 8.34 -5.40 -7.70
N ALA A 67 8.05 -6.71 -7.71
CA ALA A 67 8.02 -7.50 -8.94
C ALA A 67 6.91 -7.07 -9.93
N SER A 68 5.94 -6.27 -9.47
CA SER A 68 4.83 -5.78 -10.31
C SER A 68 5.30 -4.90 -11.48
N VAL A 69 6.43 -4.20 -11.35
CA VAL A 69 7.00 -3.40 -12.44
C VAL A 69 7.37 -4.23 -13.66
N ALA A 70 7.65 -5.52 -13.47
CA ALA A 70 7.95 -6.45 -14.58
C ALA A 70 6.76 -6.75 -15.51
N PHE A 71 5.58 -6.21 -15.20
CA PHE A 71 4.41 -6.28 -16.09
C PHE A 71 4.27 -5.07 -17.03
N ILE A 72 5.10 -4.04 -16.90
CA ILE A 72 5.14 -2.90 -17.83
C ILE A 72 5.51 -3.40 -19.24
N GLU A 73 4.77 -2.97 -20.25
CA GLU A 73 5.04 -3.38 -21.63
C GLU A 73 6.15 -2.53 -22.27
N GLN A 74 6.08 -1.20 -22.15
CA GLN A 74 7.09 -0.25 -22.67
C GLN A 74 7.42 0.80 -21.61
N SER A 75 6.56 1.83 -21.47
CA SER A 75 6.69 2.89 -20.47
C SER A 75 5.34 3.16 -19.83
N GLU A 76 5.35 3.51 -18.55
CA GLU A 76 4.15 3.83 -17.78
C GLU A 76 4.40 5.05 -16.91
N VAL A 77 3.40 5.90 -16.77
CA VAL A 77 3.31 6.95 -15.75
C VAL A 77 2.07 6.68 -14.93
N HIS A 78 2.17 6.79 -13.62
CA HIS A 78 1.03 6.62 -12.72
C HIS A 78 0.99 7.76 -11.72
N PHE A 79 -0.20 8.32 -11.57
CA PHE A 79 -0.52 9.32 -10.55
C PHE A 79 -1.70 8.83 -9.73
N SER A 80 -1.65 9.01 -8.42
CA SER A 80 -2.78 8.73 -7.54
C SER A 80 -2.82 9.71 -6.39
N MET A 81 -4.02 10.05 -5.96
CA MET A 81 -4.26 10.99 -4.87
C MET A 81 -5.47 10.55 -4.06
N VAL A 82 -5.34 10.58 -2.75
CA VAL A 82 -6.40 10.32 -1.78
C VAL A 82 -6.55 11.49 -0.82
N ASN A 83 -7.80 11.90 -0.58
CA ASN A 83 -8.17 12.65 0.61
C ASN A 83 -8.43 11.62 1.70
N TYR A 84 -7.42 11.45 2.56
CA TYR A 84 -7.44 10.47 3.63
C TYR A 84 -8.20 11.01 4.83
N LEU A 85 -8.19 10.26 5.92
CA LEU A 85 -8.88 10.61 7.16
C LEU A 85 -8.38 11.95 7.71
N ALA A 86 -9.24 12.68 8.43
CA ALA A 86 -8.92 13.97 9.06
C ALA A 86 -8.38 15.06 8.11
N GLY A 87 -8.67 14.98 6.82
CA GLY A 87 -8.20 15.96 5.84
C GLY A 87 -6.75 15.81 5.39
N ILE A 88 -6.09 14.73 5.80
CA ILE A 88 -4.74 14.39 5.35
C ILE A 88 -4.77 14.09 3.86
N LYS A 89 -3.83 14.65 3.12
CA LYS A 89 -3.64 14.37 1.69
C LYS A 89 -2.46 13.44 1.50
N HIS A 90 -2.67 12.37 0.76
CA HIS A 90 -1.61 11.45 0.38
C HIS A 90 -1.65 11.24 -1.12
N GLY A 91 -0.48 11.18 -1.75
CA GLY A 91 -0.38 10.99 -3.18
C GLY A 91 0.91 10.30 -3.60
N VAL A 92 0.89 9.80 -4.84
CA VAL A 92 2.03 9.18 -5.47
C VAL A 92 2.14 9.62 -6.92
N LEU A 93 3.35 9.91 -7.36
CA LEU A 93 3.72 10.10 -8.76
C LEU A 93 4.78 9.07 -9.11
N SER A 94 4.60 8.36 -10.21
CA SER A 94 5.47 7.26 -10.58
C SER A 94 5.79 7.27 -12.08
N TYR A 95 6.98 6.82 -12.40
CA TYR A 95 7.42 6.54 -13.77
C TYR A 95 8.11 5.18 -13.82
N GLY A 96 7.84 4.41 -14.86
CA GLY A 96 8.51 3.14 -15.07
C GLY A 96 8.69 2.80 -16.53
N ARG A 97 9.69 1.96 -16.78
CA ARG A 97 10.06 1.58 -18.14
C ARG A 97 10.68 0.19 -18.19
N LYS A 98 10.38 -0.49 -19.28
CA LYS A 98 11.09 -1.71 -19.70
C LYS A 98 12.43 -1.31 -20.32
N MET A 99 13.53 -1.79 -19.75
CA MET A 99 14.91 -1.45 -20.19
C MET A 99 15.49 -2.47 -21.17
N GLY A 100 14.96 -3.68 -21.17
CA GLY A 100 15.42 -4.78 -22.01
C GLY A 100 14.37 -5.88 -22.11
N PRO A 101 14.70 -7.04 -22.68
CA PRO A 101 13.74 -8.13 -22.80
C PRO A 101 13.16 -8.60 -21.47
N SER A 102 13.97 -8.56 -20.41
CA SER A 102 13.61 -9.09 -19.10
C SER A 102 13.76 -8.09 -17.95
N ASP A 103 14.28 -6.87 -18.19
CA ASP A 103 14.69 -5.92 -17.16
C ASP A 103 13.79 -4.70 -17.14
N PHE A 104 13.40 -4.27 -15.94
CA PHE A 104 12.41 -3.21 -15.72
C PHE A 104 12.85 -2.31 -14.58
N ILE A 105 12.56 -1.01 -14.70
CA ILE A 105 12.79 -0.03 -13.65
C ILE A 105 11.50 0.72 -13.34
N GLY A 106 11.38 1.17 -12.09
CA GLY A 106 10.30 2.04 -11.63
C GLY A 106 10.82 3.05 -10.61
N LEU A 107 10.30 4.26 -10.68
CA LEU A 107 10.56 5.35 -9.73
C LEU A 107 9.24 5.82 -9.15
N HIS A 108 9.18 6.03 -7.84
CA HIS A 108 8.02 6.54 -7.14
C HIS A 108 8.42 7.70 -6.24
N LEU A 109 7.60 8.71 -6.26
CA LEU A 109 7.63 9.80 -5.30
C LEU A 109 6.30 9.77 -4.53
N PHE A 110 6.37 9.58 -3.23
CA PHE A 110 5.24 9.61 -2.32
C PHE A 110 5.28 10.90 -1.52
N TYR A 111 4.12 11.45 -1.21
CA TYR A 111 3.99 12.54 -0.28
C TYR A 111 2.75 12.36 0.61
N LEU A 112 2.86 12.88 1.82
CA LEU A 112 1.75 13.06 2.76
C LEU A 112 1.83 14.48 3.33
N ASP A 113 0.68 15.14 3.42
CA ASP A 113 0.51 16.47 4.03
C ASP A 113 -0.70 16.41 4.97
N SER A 114 -0.47 16.68 6.24
CA SER A 114 -1.55 16.72 7.24
C SER A 114 -2.48 17.93 7.09
N GLY A 115 -2.08 18.93 6.29
CA GLY A 115 -2.66 20.25 6.35
C GLY A 115 -2.20 21.05 7.58
N PRO A 116 -2.62 22.32 7.71
CA PRO A 116 -2.25 23.17 8.84
C PRO A 116 -2.93 22.68 10.13
N MET A 117 -2.18 22.66 11.21
CA MET A 117 -2.62 22.36 12.57
C MET A 117 -2.18 23.49 13.49
N ALA A 118 -3.07 23.96 14.36
CA ALA A 118 -2.75 25.05 15.28
C ALA A 118 -1.71 24.59 16.33
N VAL A 119 -0.72 25.44 16.57
CA VAL A 119 0.20 25.28 17.70
C VAL A 119 -0.55 25.67 18.96
N THR A 120 -0.61 24.75 19.93
CA THR A 120 -1.30 24.96 21.21
C THR A 120 -0.32 24.78 22.37
N ASN A 121 -0.58 25.45 23.48
CA ASN A 121 0.14 25.28 24.74
C ASN A 121 -0.82 25.46 25.95
N GLU A 122 -0.30 25.32 27.16
CA GLU A 122 -1.10 25.40 28.39
C GLU A 122 -1.83 26.75 28.55
N PHE A 123 -1.29 27.84 28.02
CA PHE A 123 -1.86 29.19 28.12
C PHE A 123 -2.81 29.51 26.95
N TYR A 124 -2.63 28.86 25.81
CA TYR A 124 -3.40 29.04 24.57
C TYR A 124 -3.89 27.71 24.04
N PRO A 125 -4.87 27.07 24.70
CA PRO A 125 -5.36 25.72 24.29
C PRO A 125 -6.13 25.77 22.98
N ASP A 126 -6.66 26.92 22.57
CA ASP A 126 -7.37 27.10 21.30
C ASP A 126 -6.45 27.52 20.14
N GLY A 127 -5.15 27.70 20.43
CA GLY A 127 -4.12 28.03 19.45
C GLY A 127 -3.35 29.31 19.79
N THR A 128 -2.04 29.31 19.49
CA THR A 128 -1.14 30.48 19.68
C THR A 128 -1.28 31.52 18.55
N GLY A 129 -1.98 31.17 17.47
CA GLY A 129 -2.03 31.94 16.21
C GLY A 129 -0.98 31.48 15.19
N GLU A 130 -0.15 30.51 15.54
CA GLU A 130 0.79 29.84 14.64
C GLU A 130 0.27 28.46 14.22
N ASP A 131 0.60 28.07 12.99
CA ASP A 131 0.26 26.75 12.45
C ASP A 131 1.52 25.97 12.13
N PHE A 132 1.46 24.65 12.31
CA PHE A 132 2.47 23.72 11.82
C PHE A 132 1.86 22.65 10.90
N ARG A 133 2.71 21.91 10.22
CA ARG A 133 2.31 20.78 9.35
C ARG A 133 3.19 19.57 9.60
N VAL A 134 2.60 18.39 9.38
CA VAL A 134 3.37 17.16 9.19
C VAL A 134 3.51 16.93 7.70
N MET A 135 4.74 16.84 7.24
CA MET A 135 5.08 16.56 5.84
C MET A 135 5.96 15.32 5.77
N SER A 136 5.47 14.31 5.08
CA SER A 136 6.22 13.07 4.89
C SER A 136 6.44 12.83 3.41
N THR A 137 7.65 12.43 3.04
CA THR A 137 8.03 12.14 1.66
C THR A 137 8.82 10.84 1.58
N ALA A 138 8.64 10.08 0.50
CA ALA A 138 9.52 8.97 0.20
C ALA A 138 9.82 8.91 -1.29
N PHE A 139 11.07 8.61 -1.61
CA PHE A 139 11.52 8.31 -2.96
C PHE A 139 11.89 6.82 -3.02
N ARG A 140 11.30 6.11 -3.97
CA ARG A 140 11.52 4.68 -4.17
C ARG A 140 12.06 4.42 -5.57
N ALA A 141 13.21 3.75 -5.66
CA ALA A 141 13.77 3.24 -6.89
C ALA A 141 13.62 1.72 -6.91
N THR A 142 13.01 1.19 -7.95
CA THR A 142 12.67 -0.23 -8.10
C THR A 142 13.35 -0.79 -9.33
N TYR A 143 13.92 -1.99 -9.19
CA TYR A 143 14.36 -2.82 -10.29
C TYR A 143 13.68 -4.18 -10.21
N ALA A 144 13.23 -4.69 -11.35
CA ALA A 144 12.71 -6.05 -11.43
C ALA A 144 13.18 -6.76 -12.69
N ARG A 145 13.19 -8.09 -12.61
CA ARG A 145 13.59 -8.95 -13.71
C ARG A 145 12.62 -10.12 -13.87
N ARG A 146 12.30 -10.43 -15.12
CA ARG A 146 11.69 -11.71 -15.48
C ARG A 146 12.79 -12.77 -15.52
N LEU A 147 12.85 -13.62 -14.51
CA LEU A 147 13.84 -14.70 -14.45
C LEU A 147 13.45 -15.86 -15.38
N THR A 148 12.16 -16.12 -15.44
CA THR A 148 11.54 -17.10 -16.36
C THR A 148 10.21 -16.53 -16.86
N ASP A 149 9.56 -17.23 -17.79
CA ASP A 149 8.21 -16.86 -18.25
C ASP A 149 7.19 -16.82 -17.12
N ARG A 150 7.43 -17.60 -16.05
CA ARG A 150 6.54 -17.74 -14.90
C ARG A 150 6.99 -16.96 -13.66
N LEU A 151 8.28 -16.64 -13.51
CA LEU A 151 8.82 -16.03 -12.31
C LEU A 151 9.36 -14.63 -12.58
N LYS A 152 8.81 -13.66 -11.86
CA LYS A 152 9.29 -12.29 -11.81
C LYS A 152 9.73 -11.97 -10.39
N VAL A 153 10.88 -11.32 -10.25
CA VAL A 153 11.44 -10.90 -8.96
C VAL A 153 11.80 -9.42 -9.05
N GLY A 154 11.58 -8.70 -7.98
CA GLY A 154 11.91 -7.27 -7.90
C GLY A 154 12.44 -6.88 -6.53
N GLY A 155 13.20 -5.80 -6.51
CA GLY A 155 13.66 -5.15 -5.30
C GLY A 155 13.58 -3.64 -5.41
N SER A 156 13.39 -2.96 -4.30
CA SER A 156 13.34 -1.50 -4.22
C SER A 156 14.26 -0.98 -3.13
N LEU A 157 14.77 0.22 -3.36
CA LEU A 157 15.46 1.05 -2.38
C LEU A 157 14.59 2.28 -2.11
N ASN A 158 14.27 2.53 -0.85
CA ASN A 158 13.40 3.61 -0.41
C ASN A 158 14.21 4.60 0.45
N TYR A 159 14.18 5.87 0.11
CA TYR A 159 14.59 6.96 0.98
C TYR A 159 13.34 7.62 1.54
N ILE A 160 13.24 7.71 2.87
CA ILE A 160 12.06 8.16 3.61
C ILE A 160 12.46 9.36 4.44
N ARG A 161 11.61 10.39 4.47
CA ARG A 161 11.80 11.56 5.32
C ARG A 161 10.45 11.99 5.90
N ASP A 162 10.39 12.11 7.21
CA ASP A 162 9.26 12.68 7.95
C ASP A 162 9.69 13.99 8.60
N ILE A 163 8.86 15.02 8.48
CA ILE A 163 9.03 16.32 9.13
C ILE A 163 7.78 16.58 9.96
N ILE A 164 7.96 16.72 11.26
CA ILE A 164 6.90 17.02 12.24
C ILE A 164 7.28 18.29 12.97
N TYR A 165 6.69 19.42 12.59
CA TYR A 165 7.08 20.73 13.11
C TYR A 165 8.58 20.98 12.88
N GLU A 166 9.37 21.09 13.94
CA GLU A 166 10.84 21.29 13.89
C GLU A 166 11.64 20.00 14.12
N ALA A 167 10.95 18.86 14.18
CA ALA A 167 11.62 17.55 14.26
C ALA A 167 11.57 16.83 12.92
N ASP A 168 12.67 16.18 12.54
CA ASP A 168 12.75 15.37 11.34
C ASP A 168 13.34 13.98 11.62
N MET A 169 13.01 13.05 10.72
CA MET A 169 13.54 11.70 10.67
C MET A 169 13.85 11.35 9.23
N GLN A 170 14.97 10.66 9.04
CA GLN A 170 15.38 10.15 7.73
C GLN A 170 15.72 8.67 7.84
N ALA A 171 15.34 7.90 6.83
CA ALA A 171 15.59 6.47 6.79
C ALA A 171 15.84 5.96 5.38
N VAL A 172 16.55 4.84 5.30
CA VAL A 172 16.67 4.03 4.09
C VAL A 172 16.08 2.65 4.38
N ALA A 173 15.19 2.20 3.50
CA ALA A 173 14.56 0.89 3.59
C ALA A 173 14.67 0.14 2.27
N PHE A 174 14.52 -1.18 2.35
CA PHE A 174 14.56 -2.10 1.22
C PHE A 174 13.24 -2.85 1.11
N ASP A 175 12.83 -3.11 -0.13
CA ASP A 175 11.72 -4.00 -0.41
C ASP A 175 12.21 -5.12 -1.32
N ILE A 176 11.60 -6.29 -1.17
CA ILE A 176 11.80 -7.42 -2.08
C ILE A 176 10.46 -8.08 -2.35
N GLY A 177 10.29 -8.60 -3.56
CA GLY A 177 9.06 -9.31 -3.89
C GLY A 177 9.18 -10.18 -5.12
N SER A 178 8.21 -11.05 -5.28
CA SER A 178 8.10 -11.96 -6.41
C SER A 178 6.66 -12.17 -6.85
N ASN A 179 6.48 -12.44 -8.14
CA ASN A 179 5.24 -12.94 -8.73
C ASN A 179 5.55 -14.25 -9.47
N PHE A 180 4.84 -15.30 -9.11
CA PHE A 180 5.02 -16.63 -9.67
C PHE A 180 3.71 -17.17 -10.24
N ASP A 181 3.70 -17.43 -11.56
CA ASP A 181 2.65 -18.18 -12.21
C ASP A 181 2.85 -19.67 -11.90
N THR A 182 1.96 -20.24 -11.12
CA THR A 182 2.06 -21.64 -10.69
C THR A 182 1.89 -22.62 -11.83
N GLY A 183 1.22 -22.22 -12.92
CA GLY A 183 0.76 -23.10 -13.98
C GLY A 183 -0.34 -24.07 -13.55
N ILE A 184 -0.92 -23.88 -12.37
CA ILE A 184 -1.99 -24.72 -11.82
C ILE A 184 -3.27 -23.86 -11.79
N TYR A 185 -4.23 -24.21 -12.63
CA TYR A 185 -5.52 -23.51 -12.76
C TYR A 185 -5.40 -21.99 -12.97
N GLY A 186 -4.28 -21.51 -13.55
CA GLY A 186 -4.04 -20.10 -13.79
C GLY A 186 -3.80 -19.26 -12.51
N ALA A 187 -3.48 -19.90 -11.39
CA ALA A 187 -3.20 -19.23 -10.14
C ALA A 187 -1.83 -18.54 -10.15
N ILE A 188 -1.80 -17.27 -9.75
CA ILE A 188 -0.58 -16.47 -9.59
C ILE A 188 -0.36 -16.24 -8.10
N LEU A 189 0.84 -16.57 -7.62
CA LEU A 189 1.29 -16.28 -6.26
C LEU A 189 2.10 -14.99 -6.24
N GLY A 190 1.81 -14.11 -5.28
CA GLY A 190 2.58 -12.93 -4.98
C GLY A 190 3.13 -13.01 -3.56
N MET A 191 4.40 -12.64 -3.39
CA MET A 191 5.05 -12.52 -2.07
C MET A 191 5.86 -11.25 -2.02
N SER A 192 5.84 -10.57 -0.88
CA SER A 192 6.68 -9.40 -0.66
C SER A 192 7.01 -9.17 0.82
N ILE A 193 8.17 -8.56 1.03
CA ILE A 193 8.56 -7.91 2.28
C ILE A 193 8.86 -6.47 1.91
N THR A 194 8.20 -5.51 2.57
CA THR A 194 8.36 -4.08 2.29
C THR A 194 8.78 -3.31 3.53
N ASN A 195 9.51 -2.20 3.31
CA ASN A 195 10.00 -1.30 4.35
C ASN A 195 10.95 -1.97 5.35
N PHE A 196 11.79 -2.91 4.91
CA PHE A 196 12.85 -3.48 5.74
C PHE A 196 13.99 -2.46 5.89
N GLY A 197 14.27 -2.02 7.11
CA GLY A 197 15.30 -1.03 7.39
C GLY A 197 15.66 -0.97 8.88
N PRO A 198 16.61 -0.11 9.26
CA PRO A 198 17.02 0.07 10.65
C PRO A 198 15.91 0.75 11.46
N GLU A 199 16.04 0.68 12.79
CA GLU A 199 15.31 1.57 13.68
C GLU A 199 15.76 3.01 13.48
N VAL A 200 14.83 3.94 13.67
CA VAL A 200 15.02 5.37 13.43
C VAL A 200 14.65 6.21 14.64
N GLN A 201 15.20 7.40 14.72
CA GLN A 201 14.88 8.39 15.74
C GLN A 201 14.51 9.72 15.09
N TYR A 202 13.70 10.51 15.78
CA TYR A 202 13.43 11.90 15.41
C TYR A 202 14.42 12.82 16.11
N HIS A 203 14.92 13.82 15.38
CA HIS A 203 15.83 14.85 15.84
C HIS A 203 15.26 16.22 15.48
N GLY A 204 15.56 17.26 16.27
CA GLY A 204 15.14 18.61 15.93
C GLY A 204 15.07 19.57 17.12
N GLU A 205 14.92 20.86 16.83
CA GLU A 205 14.91 21.92 17.86
C GLU A 205 13.71 21.82 18.79
N SER A 206 12.56 21.36 18.31
CA SER A 206 11.37 21.14 19.14
C SER A 206 11.55 20.10 20.25
N LEU A 207 12.61 19.31 20.18
CA LEU A 207 12.99 18.33 21.21
C LEU A 207 13.93 18.93 22.26
N HIS A 208 14.40 20.17 22.08
CA HIS A 208 15.25 20.85 23.05
C HIS A 208 14.41 21.39 24.20
N ILE A 209 14.83 21.16 25.43
CA ILE A 209 14.21 21.72 26.64
C ILE A 209 15.19 22.75 27.19
N PRO A 210 14.78 24.01 27.38
CA PRO A 210 15.59 24.96 28.12
C PRO A 210 15.74 24.47 29.57
N VAL A 211 16.95 24.35 30.04
CA VAL A 211 17.23 24.03 31.46
C VAL A 211 17.09 25.30 32.26
N PRO A 212 16.14 25.40 33.18
CA PRO A 212 16.08 26.55 34.08
C PRO A 212 17.12 26.31 35.17
N ASP A 213 18.36 26.75 34.99
CA ASP A 213 19.21 27.16 36.09
C ASP A 213 20.46 27.95 35.66
N THR A 214 20.81 28.78 36.47
CA THR A 214 21.51 29.98 36.78
C THR A 214 23.03 29.90 36.74
N THR A 215 23.69 28.85 36.39
CA THR A 215 25.16 28.76 36.54
C THR A 215 25.92 28.09 35.36
N ILE A 216 25.25 27.53 34.40
CA ILE A 216 25.92 26.94 33.23
C ILE A 216 25.26 27.48 31.97
N VAL A 217 26.02 28.32 31.28
CA VAL A 217 25.64 28.96 30.03
C VAL A 217 25.36 27.89 28.97
N ASP A 218 24.16 27.99 28.34
CA ASP A 218 23.82 27.39 27.05
C ASP A 218 23.90 25.85 26.88
N GLU A 219 23.72 25.04 27.90
CA GLU A 219 23.42 23.63 27.67
C GLU A 219 21.92 23.39 27.51
N LEU A 220 21.48 23.36 26.27
CA LEU A 220 20.16 22.84 25.90
C LEU A 220 20.16 21.33 26.09
N LEU A 221 19.33 20.83 27.04
CA LEU A 221 19.06 19.39 27.12
C LEU A 221 18.21 18.97 25.94
N SER A 222 18.76 18.13 25.08
CA SER A 222 18.00 17.53 23.99
C SER A 222 17.25 16.31 24.51
N LYS A 223 15.93 16.29 24.36
CA LYS A 223 15.16 15.06 24.53
C LYS A 223 15.54 14.12 23.40
N ILE A 224 16.08 12.97 23.73
CA ILE A 224 16.32 11.90 22.78
C ILE A 224 15.02 11.09 22.68
N THR A 225 14.44 11.03 21.48
CA THR A 225 13.32 10.12 21.27
C THR A 225 13.82 8.68 21.35
N THR A 226 12.95 7.75 21.79
CA THR A 226 13.26 6.33 21.65
C THR A 226 13.40 5.95 20.18
N THR A 227 14.05 4.85 19.89
CA THR A 227 14.08 4.29 18.54
C THR A 227 12.75 3.68 18.15
N PHE A 228 12.36 3.83 16.92
CA PHE A 228 11.14 3.26 16.33
C PHE A 228 11.51 2.39 15.13
N PRO A 229 10.96 1.18 15.00
CA PRO A 229 11.12 0.40 13.78
C PRO A 229 10.38 1.05 12.63
N LEU A 230 10.83 0.83 11.40
CA LEU A 230 10.03 1.13 10.21
C LEU A 230 8.84 0.17 10.10
N PRO A 231 7.77 0.53 9.35
CA PRO A 231 6.56 -0.27 9.24
C PRO A 231 6.77 -1.45 8.29
N LEU A 232 7.55 -2.42 8.73
CA LEU A 232 7.82 -3.66 8.00
C LEU A 232 6.52 -4.43 7.77
N VAL A 233 6.26 -4.79 6.52
CA VAL A 233 5.07 -5.57 6.16
C VAL A 233 5.47 -6.77 5.32
N PHE A 234 5.06 -7.95 5.77
CA PHE A 234 5.08 -9.17 4.98
C PHE A 234 3.71 -9.40 4.34
N ARG A 235 3.70 -9.71 3.04
CA ARG A 235 2.48 -10.04 2.28
C ARG A 235 2.67 -11.33 1.50
N LEU A 236 1.63 -12.15 1.52
CA LEU A 236 1.51 -13.36 0.69
C LEU A 236 0.09 -13.38 0.11
N GLY A 237 -0.04 -13.54 -1.18
CA GLY A 237 -1.35 -13.55 -1.83
C GLY A 237 -1.42 -14.43 -3.05
N ILE A 238 -2.65 -14.68 -3.46
CA ILE A 238 -2.99 -15.45 -4.65
C ILE A 238 -4.03 -14.69 -5.47
N GLU A 239 -3.82 -14.63 -6.78
CA GLU A 239 -4.80 -14.17 -7.76
C GLU A 239 -5.19 -15.31 -8.68
N ASN A 240 -6.47 -15.38 -9.05
CA ASN A 240 -6.95 -16.29 -10.07
C ASN A 240 -7.98 -15.62 -10.99
N GLU A 241 -7.87 -15.83 -12.29
CA GLU A 241 -8.89 -15.45 -13.26
C GLU A 241 -9.90 -16.61 -13.40
N VAL A 242 -11.05 -16.50 -12.72
CA VAL A 242 -12.09 -17.53 -12.69
C VAL A 242 -12.90 -17.55 -13.99
N VAL A 243 -13.17 -16.37 -14.55
CA VAL A 243 -13.81 -16.21 -15.86
C VAL A 243 -12.92 -15.28 -16.68
N GLY A 244 -12.66 -15.60 -17.94
CA GLY A 244 -11.90 -14.72 -18.81
C GLY A 244 -11.10 -15.44 -19.88
N PRO A 245 -10.35 -14.70 -20.71
CA PRO A 245 -9.60 -15.28 -21.81
C PRO A 245 -8.47 -16.21 -21.34
N SER A 246 -7.87 -15.94 -20.17
CA SER A 246 -6.80 -16.75 -19.58
C SER A 246 -7.30 -17.78 -18.55
N SER A 247 -8.62 -17.79 -18.25
CA SER A 247 -9.18 -18.68 -17.25
C SER A 247 -9.08 -20.15 -17.67
N GLU A 248 -8.75 -20.99 -16.70
CA GLU A 248 -8.81 -22.47 -16.85
C GLU A 248 -10.21 -23.02 -16.49
N PHE A 249 -11.10 -22.19 -15.90
CA PHE A 249 -12.44 -22.60 -15.46
C PHE A 249 -13.51 -22.24 -16.50
N VAL A 250 -13.61 -20.96 -16.88
CA VAL A 250 -14.61 -20.47 -17.82
C VAL A 250 -13.95 -19.53 -18.82
N LYS A 251 -13.80 -19.96 -20.07
CA LYS A 251 -13.28 -19.14 -21.17
C LYS A 251 -14.33 -18.11 -21.59
N ASN A 252 -13.95 -16.84 -21.58
CA ASN A 252 -14.79 -15.76 -22.08
C ASN A 252 -13.90 -14.59 -22.53
N ASP A 253 -14.08 -14.14 -23.77
CA ASP A 253 -13.23 -13.09 -24.34
C ASP A 253 -13.77 -11.68 -24.01
N MET A 254 -15.05 -11.54 -23.67
CA MET A 254 -15.68 -10.25 -23.38
C MET A 254 -15.73 -9.91 -21.90
N HIS A 255 -15.84 -10.92 -21.04
CA HIS A 255 -15.98 -10.78 -19.60
C HIS A 255 -14.83 -11.45 -18.87
N SER A 256 -14.28 -10.76 -17.89
CA SER A 256 -13.28 -11.38 -16.98
C SER A 256 -13.67 -11.13 -15.53
N VAL A 257 -13.52 -12.16 -14.72
CA VAL A 257 -13.69 -12.11 -13.26
C VAL A 257 -12.41 -12.63 -12.62
N LYS A 258 -11.77 -11.79 -11.84
CA LYS A 258 -10.57 -12.11 -11.06
C LYS A 258 -10.88 -12.06 -9.58
N VAL A 259 -10.35 -13.02 -8.85
CA VAL A 259 -10.42 -13.08 -7.39
C VAL A 259 -9.01 -13.04 -6.84
N SER A 260 -8.78 -12.21 -5.84
CA SER A 260 -7.49 -12.09 -5.14
C SER A 260 -7.72 -12.24 -3.64
N VAL A 261 -6.81 -12.93 -2.96
CA VAL A 261 -6.80 -13.07 -1.51
C VAL A 261 -5.37 -12.91 -1.04
N ASP A 262 -5.15 -11.99 -0.10
CA ASP A 262 -3.84 -11.73 0.49
C ASP A 262 -3.89 -11.93 2.01
N GLY A 263 -2.82 -12.49 2.58
CA GLY A 263 -2.52 -12.47 4.00
C GLY A 263 -1.44 -11.44 4.27
N ILE A 264 -1.65 -10.59 5.27
CA ILE A 264 -0.79 -9.44 5.57
C ILE A 264 -0.37 -9.49 7.04
N LYS A 265 0.94 -9.35 7.27
CA LYS A 265 1.52 -9.29 8.63
C LYS A 265 2.43 -8.06 8.74
N PRO A 266 1.93 -6.96 9.27
CA PRO A 266 2.75 -5.84 9.73
C PRO A 266 3.51 -6.21 11.03
N ASN A 267 4.64 -5.54 11.29
CA ASN A 267 5.38 -5.73 12.55
C ASN A 267 4.66 -5.14 13.77
N ASP A 268 3.80 -4.14 13.55
CA ASP A 268 3.09 -3.38 14.57
C ASP A 268 1.58 -3.72 14.67
N TYR A 269 1.12 -4.75 13.95
CA TYR A 269 -0.28 -5.19 13.98
C TYR A 269 -0.42 -6.71 13.89
N THR A 270 -1.61 -7.22 14.19
CA THR A 270 -1.94 -8.65 14.02
C THR A 270 -1.94 -9.07 12.55
N VAL A 271 -1.94 -10.37 12.29
CA VAL A 271 -2.18 -10.89 10.94
C VAL A 271 -3.63 -10.62 10.56
N TYR A 272 -3.85 -10.09 9.37
CA TYR A 272 -5.18 -9.94 8.79
C TYR A 272 -5.17 -10.39 7.32
N GLY A 273 -6.35 -10.65 6.80
CA GLY A 273 -6.54 -11.01 5.41
C GLY A 273 -7.20 -9.90 4.62
N THR A 274 -7.04 -9.92 3.31
CA THR A 274 -7.81 -9.09 2.39
C THR A 274 -8.34 -9.93 1.25
N MET A 275 -9.51 -9.57 0.74
CA MET A 275 -10.14 -10.27 -0.37
C MET A 275 -10.69 -9.25 -1.35
N GLY A 276 -10.41 -9.45 -2.64
CA GLY A 276 -10.85 -8.58 -3.71
C GLY A 276 -11.42 -9.36 -4.89
N LEU A 277 -12.40 -8.75 -5.54
CA LEU A 277 -13.00 -9.20 -6.78
C LEU A 277 -12.93 -8.08 -7.81
N GLU A 278 -12.41 -8.36 -8.99
CA GLU A 278 -12.40 -7.47 -10.14
C GLU A 278 -13.18 -8.10 -11.28
N TYR A 279 -14.23 -7.42 -11.72
CA TYR A 279 -14.93 -7.70 -12.95
C TYR A 279 -14.46 -6.75 -14.03
N SER A 280 -14.20 -7.23 -15.24
CA SER A 280 -13.93 -6.39 -16.40
C SER A 280 -14.78 -6.77 -17.60
N TRP A 281 -15.25 -5.74 -18.31
CA TRP A 281 -15.93 -5.86 -19.58
C TRP A 281 -15.02 -5.39 -20.71
N GLN A 282 -14.70 -6.31 -21.64
CA GLN A 282 -13.82 -6.07 -22.79
C GLN A 282 -12.45 -5.44 -22.43
N LYS A 283 -12.01 -5.56 -21.20
CA LYS A 283 -10.82 -4.87 -20.63
C LYS A 283 -10.89 -3.34 -20.75
N LEU A 284 -12.09 -2.77 -20.97
CA LEU A 284 -12.35 -1.33 -21.09
C LEU A 284 -12.95 -0.75 -19.83
N ALA A 285 -13.89 -1.43 -19.21
CA ALA A 285 -14.55 -1.01 -17.97
C ALA A 285 -14.32 -2.04 -16.88
N PHE A 286 -14.10 -1.55 -15.67
CA PHE A 286 -13.78 -2.36 -14.50
C PHE A 286 -14.72 -1.98 -13.35
N ALA A 287 -15.21 -2.99 -12.64
CA ALA A 287 -15.89 -2.85 -11.37
C ALA A 287 -15.17 -3.72 -10.34
N ARG A 288 -14.97 -3.19 -9.15
CA ARG A 288 -14.19 -3.85 -8.09
C ARG A 288 -14.95 -3.79 -6.77
N MET A 289 -14.76 -4.80 -5.97
CA MET A 289 -15.18 -4.82 -4.58
C MET A 289 -14.15 -5.59 -3.75
N GLY A 290 -13.99 -5.17 -2.52
CA GLY A 290 -13.05 -5.80 -1.62
C GLY A 290 -13.40 -5.60 -0.15
N THR A 291 -12.72 -6.35 0.70
CA THR A 291 -12.91 -6.27 2.15
C THR A 291 -11.64 -6.72 2.87
N HIS A 292 -11.50 -6.25 4.10
CA HIS A 292 -10.51 -6.71 5.05
C HIS A 292 -11.14 -7.74 6.00
N LEU A 293 -10.40 -8.76 6.34
CA LEU A 293 -10.79 -9.86 7.22
C LEU A 293 -9.91 -9.85 8.48
N GLY A 294 -10.49 -9.59 9.64
CA GLY A 294 -9.74 -9.50 10.90
C GLY A 294 -8.94 -8.20 11.07
N HIS A 295 -9.41 -7.11 10.44
CA HIS A 295 -8.93 -5.76 10.67
C HIS A 295 -10.00 -4.97 11.45
N ASP A 296 -9.56 -4.12 12.40
CA ASP A 296 -10.48 -3.49 13.36
C ASP A 296 -11.36 -2.41 12.73
N THR A 297 -10.87 -1.68 11.72
CA THR A 297 -11.54 -0.49 11.18
C THR A 297 -11.83 -0.56 9.68
N ALA A 298 -11.07 -1.35 8.91
CA ALA A 298 -11.24 -1.40 7.47
C ALA A 298 -12.38 -2.36 7.09
N GLY A 299 -13.41 -1.83 6.48
CA GLY A 299 -14.63 -2.52 6.08
C GLY A 299 -14.66 -2.87 4.59
N LEU A 300 -15.78 -2.53 3.95
CA LEU A 300 -16.00 -2.75 2.53
C LEU A 300 -15.39 -1.64 1.68
N SER A 301 -14.89 -2.01 0.53
CA SER A 301 -14.42 -1.07 -0.48
C SER A 301 -15.00 -1.40 -1.85
N PHE A 302 -15.16 -0.36 -2.66
CA PHE A 302 -15.66 -0.45 -4.01
C PHE A 302 -14.80 0.39 -4.94
N GLY A 303 -14.69 -0.04 -6.20
CA GLY A 303 -13.93 0.69 -7.20
C GLY A 303 -14.54 0.56 -8.59
N ALA A 304 -14.29 1.57 -9.40
CA ALA A 304 -14.60 1.56 -10.84
C ALA A 304 -13.39 2.04 -11.63
N GLY A 305 -13.24 1.56 -12.85
CA GLY A 305 -12.15 1.96 -13.72
C GLY A 305 -12.55 1.96 -15.18
N LEU A 306 -11.90 2.84 -15.93
CA LEU A 306 -12.03 2.91 -17.41
C LEU A 306 -10.65 2.89 -18.04
N ARG A 307 -10.48 2.08 -19.06
CA ARG A 307 -9.26 2.03 -19.89
C ARG A 307 -9.60 2.55 -21.27
N LEU A 308 -8.99 3.67 -21.65
CA LEU A 308 -9.29 4.40 -22.87
C LEU A 308 -8.06 4.45 -23.76
N ARG A 309 -8.25 4.19 -25.06
CA ARG A 309 -7.17 4.33 -26.03
C ARG A 309 -7.11 5.75 -26.58
N LEU A 310 -6.01 6.44 -26.37
CA LEU A 310 -5.74 7.79 -26.84
C LEU A 310 -4.62 7.74 -27.89
N GLY A 311 -4.98 7.42 -29.12
CA GLY A 311 -4.01 7.23 -30.21
C GLY A 311 -3.09 6.02 -29.96
N LYS A 312 -1.79 6.28 -29.69
CA LYS A 312 -0.81 5.23 -29.33
C LYS A 312 -0.72 4.96 -27.83
N MET A 313 -1.33 5.80 -27.02
CA MET A 313 -1.29 5.69 -25.56
C MET A 313 -2.55 5.01 -25.06
N MET A 314 -2.43 4.34 -23.92
CA MET A 314 -3.56 3.85 -23.13
C MET A 314 -3.65 4.64 -21.84
N ALA A 315 -4.80 5.24 -21.57
CA ALA A 315 -5.11 5.92 -20.33
C ALA A 315 -6.01 5.02 -19.47
N VAL A 316 -5.67 4.87 -18.19
CA VAL A 316 -6.46 4.15 -17.22
C VAL A 316 -6.85 5.14 -16.13
N VAL A 317 -8.15 5.30 -15.89
CA VAL A 317 -8.69 6.15 -14.83
C VAL A 317 -9.43 5.25 -13.88
N ASP A 318 -9.02 5.26 -12.61
CA ASP A 318 -9.66 4.48 -11.56
C ASP A 318 -10.15 5.41 -10.44
N TYR A 319 -11.29 5.05 -9.89
CA TYR A 319 -11.85 5.65 -8.70
C TYR A 319 -12.15 4.55 -7.68
N ALA A 320 -11.91 4.84 -6.42
CA ALA A 320 -12.26 3.93 -5.32
C ALA A 320 -12.83 4.69 -4.12
N PHE A 321 -13.66 3.96 -3.42
CA PHE A 321 -14.30 4.33 -2.18
C PHE A 321 -14.00 3.23 -1.15
N ALA A 322 -13.56 3.62 0.04
CA ALA A 322 -13.36 2.70 1.15
C ALA A 322 -14.04 3.22 2.41
N ASP A 323 -14.72 2.33 3.11
CA ASP A 323 -15.38 2.60 4.38
C ASP A 323 -14.46 2.15 5.52
N TYR A 324 -14.20 3.07 6.45
CA TYR A 324 -13.41 2.84 7.65
C TYR A 324 -14.27 2.96 8.94
N ASP A 325 -15.55 2.65 8.84
CA ASP A 325 -16.51 2.65 9.93
C ASP A 325 -16.56 4.02 10.65
N MET A 326 -16.22 4.08 11.94
CA MET A 326 -16.24 5.33 12.73
C MET A 326 -15.33 6.42 12.17
N LEU A 327 -14.29 6.06 11.42
CA LEU A 327 -13.35 7.01 10.81
C LEU A 327 -13.86 7.63 9.51
N LYS A 328 -15.07 7.24 9.07
CA LYS A 328 -15.72 7.68 7.83
C LYS A 328 -15.10 7.05 6.58
N VAL A 329 -15.40 7.65 5.46
CA VAL A 329 -15.07 7.13 4.13
C VAL A 329 -13.90 7.90 3.51
N THR A 330 -13.15 7.21 2.66
CA THR A 330 -12.10 7.84 1.83
C THR A 330 -12.42 7.67 0.36
N HIS A 331 -11.96 8.63 -0.43
CA HIS A 331 -12.11 8.66 -1.88
C HIS A 331 -10.74 8.79 -2.53
N GLN A 332 -10.43 7.91 -3.45
CA GLN A 332 -9.16 7.93 -4.18
C GLN A 332 -9.38 7.92 -5.67
N VAL A 333 -8.57 8.70 -6.38
CA VAL A 333 -8.51 8.73 -7.84
C VAL A 333 -7.10 8.35 -8.27
N SER A 334 -7.00 7.55 -9.33
CA SER A 334 -5.73 7.21 -9.96
C SER A 334 -5.81 7.40 -11.47
N LEU A 335 -4.70 7.83 -12.05
CA LEU A 335 -4.51 7.97 -13.50
C LEU A 335 -3.23 7.24 -13.90
N GLY A 336 -3.36 6.28 -14.81
CA GLY A 336 -2.25 5.58 -15.46
C GLY A 336 -2.18 5.96 -16.94
N LEU A 337 -0.97 6.15 -17.45
CA LEU A 337 -0.69 6.36 -18.89
C LEU A 337 0.37 5.35 -19.32
N GLU A 338 0.02 4.50 -20.27
CA GLU A 338 0.90 3.50 -20.88
C GLU A 338 1.24 3.94 -22.32
N PHE A 339 2.52 3.92 -22.72
CA PHE A 339 3.00 4.38 -24.04
C PHE A 339 4.34 3.74 -24.45
#